data_cd27cae810616c6e273a93ba8f197ada
#
_entry.id   cd27cae810616c6e273a93ba8f197ada
#
_cell.length_a   1.000
_cell.length_b   1.000
_cell.length_c   1.000
_cell.angle_alpha   90.00
_cell.angle_beta   90.00
_cell.angle_gamma   90.00
#
_symmetry.space_group_name_H-M   'P 1'
#
loop_
_entity.id
_entity.type
_entity.pdbx_description
1 polymer ?
#
loop_
_entity_poly.entity_id
_entity_poly.type
_entity_poly.pdbx_seq_one_letter_code
_entity_poly.pdbx_strand_id
1 'polypeptide(L)'
;MHYKRSELNLPKERLSWSAVSLWKSNKDAFRSKYYEGIEQPTSEEMIFGKKIARYLEKNDPSLAHVPRYSVPEFRIEVEIQGVPMLGFLDSFDPVQAKFKEMKTGRVHWDRVRVAKHGQLPLYMSLIRAKCGFYHPYTELVWLETARKKSVEVFGGMELVGDRGEIYLTGKVETFTRRIAKWELRLIEKDVRKVAEEVSEDYAGWLKSNI
;
A
#
# COMPACT_ATOMS: atom_id res chain seq x y z
N MET A 1 -23.24 19.39 -1.44
CA MET A 1 -22.17 20.37 -1.08
C MET A 1 -21.11 20.26 -2.17
N HIS A 2 -21.07 21.22 -3.09
CA HIS A 2 -19.95 21.31 -4.04
C HIS A 2 -18.75 21.87 -3.28
N TYR A 3 -17.81 21.00 -2.92
CA TYR A 3 -16.49 21.46 -2.50
C TYR A 3 -15.86 22.19 -3.70
N LYS A 4 -15.62 23.50 -3.55
CA LYS A 4 -14.73 24.20 -4.48
C LYS A 4 -13.44 23.36 -4.54
N ARG A 5 -13.01 23.00 -5.75
CA ARG A 5 -11.72 22.41 -6.02
C ARG A 5 -10.69 23.30 -5.32
N SER A 6 -10.26 22.94 -4.13
CA SER A 6 -9.18 23.67 -3.47
C SER A 6 -7.96 23.44 -4.36
N GLU A 7 -7.33 24.51 -4.77
CA GLU A 7 -6.11 24.53 -5.59
C GLU A 7 -4.95 23.93 -4.77
N LEU A 8 -5.00 22.61 -4.53
CA LEU A 8 -3.88 21.91 -3.94
C LEU A 8 -2.78 21.81 -4.98
N ASN A 9 -1.66 22.43 -4.70
CA ASN A 9 -0.46 22.31 -5.51
C ASN A 9 0.28 21.04 -5.12
N LEU A 10 -0.03 19.93 -5.73
CA LEU A 10 0.60 18.64 -5.44
C LEU A 10 1.73 18.35 -6.43
N PRO A 11 2.85 17.71 -5.98
CA PRO A 11 3.98 17.36 -6.86
C PRO A 11 3.60 16.29 -7.89
N LYS A 12 2.49 15.61 -7.68
CA LYS A 12 1.83 14.72 -8.62
C LYS A 12 0.34 15.00 -8.64
N GLU A 13 -0.30 14.73 -9.78
CA GLU A 13 -1.75 14.97 -9.96
C GLU A 13 -2.63 14.25 -8.92
N ARG A 14 -2.12 13.19 -8.30
CA ARG A 14 -2.85 12.33 -7.35
C ARG A 14 -1.94 11.84 -6.24
N LEU A 15 -2.51 11.72 -5.04
CA LEU A 15 -1.85 11.02 -3.93
C LEU A 15 -2.24 9.53 -3.92
N SER A 16 -1.37 8.71 -3.37
CA SER A 16 -1.60 7.29 -3.11
C SER A 16 -1.38 6.98 -1.64
N TRP A 17 -1.78 5.78 -1.18
CA TRP A 17 -1.43 5.33 0.18
C TRP A 17 0.06 5.42 0.45
N SER A 18 0.90 4.97 -0.47
CA SER A 18 2.36 5.03 -0.30
C SER A 18 2.89 6.45 -0.18
N ALA A 19 2.30 7.42 -0.91
CA ALA A 19 2.66 8.83 -0.79
C ALA A 19 2.25 9.40 0.57
N VAL A 20 1.00 9.17 0.99
CA VAL A 20 0.49 9.59 2.31
C VAL A 20 1.31 8.99 3.46
N SER A 21 1.60 7.68 3.38
CA SER A 21 2.40 6.97 4.38
C SER A 21 3.83 7.48 4.44
N LEU A 22 4.45 7.74 3.29
CA LEU A 22 5.82 8.25 3.22
C LEU A 22 5.93 9.66 3.80
N TRP A 23 4.97 10.55 3.46
CA TRP A 23 4.92 11.90 4.04
C TRP A 23 4.86 11.86 5.57
N LYS A 24 4.01 11.00 6.12
CA LYS A 24 3.83 10.85 7.58
C LYS A 24 5.05 10.25 8.27
N SER A 25 5.80 9.39 7.61
CA SER A 25 6.93 8.68 8.22
C SER A 25 8.28 9.37 7.98
N ASN A 26 8.48 9.98 6.80
CA ASN A 26 9.75 10.58 6.40
C ASN A 26 9.52 11.62 5.29
N LYS A 27 9.38 12.90 5.70
CA LYS A 27 9.14 14.02 4.77
C LYS A 27 10.32 14.25 3.82
N ASP A 28 11.55 14.03 4.25
CA ASP A 28 12.72 14.24 3.40
C ASP A 28 12.79 13.17 2.29
N ALA A 29 12.53 11.91 2.62
CA ALA A 29 12.41 10.86 1.61
C ALA A 29 11.23 11.11 0.65
N PHE A 30 10.14 11.74 1.13
CA PHE A 30 9.04 12.15 0.27
C PHE A 30 9.48 13.25 -0.72
N ARG A 31 10.16 14.30 -0.24
CA ARG A 31 10.69 15.39 -1.08
C ARG A 31 11.64 14.86 -2.14
N SER A 32 12.64 14.08 -1.73
CA SER A 32 13.58 13.45 -2.68
C SER A 32 12.87 12.67 -3.76
N LYS A 33 11.87 11.87 -3.39
CA LYS A 33 11.14 11.04 -4.34
C LYS A 33 10.20 11.82 -5.25
N TYR A 34 9.43 12.77 -4.70
CA TYR A 34 8.31 13.38 -5.41
C TYR A 34 8.60 14.80 -5.92
N TYR A 35 9.55 15.53 -5.32
CA TYR A 35 9.94 16.87 -5.78
C TYR A 35 11.18 16.79 -6.68
N GLU A 36 12.17 16.00 -6.30
CA GLU A 36 13.46 15.88 -6.99
C GLU A 36 13.50 14.71 -7.99
N GLY A 37 12.53 13.81 -7.95
CA GLY A 37 12.46 12.66 -8.84
C GLY A 37 13.50 11.57 -8.53
N ILE A 38 14.13 11.59 -7.36
CA ILE A 38 15.15 10.63 -6.95
C ILE A 38 14.48 9.29 -6.59
N GLU A 39 14.79 8.25 -7.34
CA GLU A 39 14.30 6.92 -7.03
C GLU A 39 14.92 6.38 -5.75
N GLN A 40 14.07 5.95 -4.81
CA GLN A 40 14.52 5.30 -3.59
C GLN A 40 14.97 3.87 -3.88
N PRO A 41 16.05 3.39 -3.24
CA PRO A 41 16.49 2.01 -3.38
C PRO A 41 15.35 1.05 -3.06
N THR A 42 15.07 0.13 -3.97
CA THR A 42 14.04 -0.89 -3.77
C THR A 42 14.68 -2.09 -3.07
N SER A 43 14.16 -2.47 -1.88
CA SER A 43 14.67 -3.65 -1.20
C SER A 43 14.32 -4.95 -1.94
N GLU A 44 15.08 -6.00 -1.69
CA GLU A 44 14.82 -7.32 -2.26
C GLU A 44 13.43 -7.84 -1.89
N GLU A 45 12.96 -7.56 -0.66
CA GLU A 45 11.62 -7.90 -0.21
C GLU A 45 10.54 -7.18 -1.03
N MET A 46 10.76 -5.90 -1.35
CA MET A 46 9.83 -5.14 -2.21
C MET A 46 9.83 -5.67 -3.64
N ILE A 47 11.00 -6.02 -4.19
CA ILE A 47 11.11 -6.65 -5.51
C ILE A 47 10.37 -7.99 -5.52
N PHE A 48 10.60 -8.80 -4.50
CA PHE A 48 9.92 -10.09 -4.35
C PHE A 48 8.41 -9.92 -4.23
N GLY A 49 7.93 -8.99 -3.39
CA GLY A 49 6.51 -8.68 -3.25
C GLY A 49 5.85 -8.28 -4.56
N LYS A 50 6.51 -7.42 -5.35
CA LYS A 50 6.03 -7.05 -6.70
C LYS A 50 5.98 -8.25 -7.66
N LYS A 51 6.94 -9.17 -7.58
CA LYS A 51 6.95 -10.41 -8.37
C LYS A 51 5.74 -11.28 -8.02
N ILE A 52 5.46 -11.47 -6.74
CA ILE A 52 4.30 -12.25 -6.27
C ILE A 52 2.98 -11.59 -6.72
N ALA A 53 2.85 -10.26 -6.58
CA ALA A 53 1.66 -9.54 -7.06
C ALA A 53 1.40 -9.79 -8.54
N ARG A 54 2.44 -9.73 -9.41
CA ARG A 54 2.32 -10.05 -10.84
C ARG A 54 1.89 -11.49 -11.11
N TYR A 55 2.33 -12.47 -10.31
CA TYR A 55 1.91 -13.86 -10.44
C TYR A 55 0.44 -14.03 -10.07
N LEU A 56 -0.01 -13.35 -9.00
CA LEU A 56 -1.41 -13.33 -8.60
C LEU A 56 -2.30 -12.68 -9.66
N GLU A 57 -1.88 -11.56 -10.23
CA GLU A 57 -2.56 -10.87 -11.34
C GLU A 57 -2.74 -11.79 -12.56
N LYS A 58 -1.70 -12.54 -12.93
CA LYS A 58 -1.71 -13.47 -14.06
C LYS A 58 -2.40 -14.80 -13.77
N ASN A 59 -2.97 -14.97 -12.57
CA ASN A 59 -3.56 -16.23 -12.13
C ASN A 59 -2.60 -17.44 -12.24
N ASP A 60 -1.33 -17.23 -11.84
CA ASP A 60 -0.31 -18.28 -11.86
C ASP A 60 -0.80 -19.52 -11.06
N PRO A 61 -0.76 -20.73 -11.63
CA PRO A 61 -1.23 -21.95 -10.96
C PRO A 61 -0.51 -22.26 -9.64
N SER A 62 0.75 -21.85 -9.48
CA SER A 62 1.51 -22.05 -8.24
C SER A 62 0.92 -21.31 -7.05
N LEU A 63 0.12 -20.25 -7.31
CA LEU A 63 -0.55 -19.40 -6.30
C LEU A 63 -2.07 -19.60 -6.29
N ALA A 64 -2.60 -20.69 -6.88
CA ALA A 64 -4.03 -20.97 -6.91
C ALA A 64 -4.66 -21.10 -5.50
N HIS A 65 -3.86 -21.50 -4.51
CA HIS A 65 -4.28 -21.64 -3.12
C HIS A 65 -4.42 -20.30 -2.37
N VAL A 66 -3.93 -19.19 -2.94
CA VAL A 66 -4.01 -17.85 -2.31
C VAL A 66 -5.42 -17.28 -2.50
N PRO A 67 -6.15 -16.97 -1.42
CA PRO A 67 -7.53 -16.48 -1.51
C PRO A 67 -7.57 -15.09 -2.17
N ARG A 68 -8.35 -14.94 -3.25
CA ARG A 68 -8.53 -13.68 -3.98
C ARG A 68 -9.93 -13.55 -4.55
N TYR A 69 -10.33 -12.34 -4.88
CA TYR A 69 -11.56 -12.04 -5.63
C TYR A 69 -11.30 -12.05 -7.15
N SER A 70 -12.35 -11.87 -7.93
CA SER A 70 -12.32 -12.06 -9.38
C SER A 70 -11.55 -11.00 -10.16
N VAL A 71 -11.40 -9.79 -9.61
CA VAL A 71 -10.70 -8.69 -10.29
C VAL A 71 -9.36 -8.45 -9.61
N PRO A 72 -8.24 -8.87 -10.21
CA PRO A 72 -6.91 -8.57 -9.70
C PRO A 72 -6.51 -7.14 -10.03
N GLU A 73 -5.67 -6.56 -9.19
CA GLU A 73 -5.01 -5.24 -9.36
C GLU A 73 -5.96 -4.13 -9.86
N PHE A 74 -7.13 -4.01 -9.20
CA PHE A 74 -8.15 -3.05 -9.60
C PHE A 74 -7.69 -1.61 -9.32
N ARG A 75 -7.49 -0.84 -10.41
CA ARG A 75 -7.15 0.58 -10.34
C ARG A 75 -8.38 1.42 -9.99
N ILE A 76 -8.25 2.25 -8.97
CA ILE A 76 -9.31 3.14 -8.51
C ILE A 76 -8.78 4.58 -8.42
N GLU A 77 -9.48 5.49 -9.10
CA GLU A 77 -9.22 6.91 -9.07
C GLU A 77 -10.48 7.65 -8.65
N VAL A 78 -10.38 8.42 -7.60
CA VAL A 78 -11.49 9.19 -7.03
C VAL A 78 -10.97 10.41 -6.30
N GLU A 79 -11.86 11.33 -5.99
CA GLU A 79 -11.59 12.46 -5.11
C GLU A 79 -12.14 12.17 -3.70
N ILE A 80 -11.32 12.40 -2.67
CA ILE A 80 -11.72 12.31 -1.26
C ILE A 80 -11.44 13.65 -0.60
N GLN A 81 -12.48 14.29 -0.07
CA GLN A 81 -12.37 15.61 0.60
C GLN A 81 -11.65 16.66 -0.27
N GLY A 82 -11.87 16.64 -1.59
CA GLY A 82 -11.19 17.53 -2.53
C GLY A 82 -9.74 17.13 -2.85
N VAL A 83 -9.30 15.96 -2.46
CA VAL A 83 -7.96 15.42 -2.75
C VAL A 83 -8.05 14.34 -3.83
N PRO A 84 -7.41 14.50 -4.99
CA PRO A 84 -7.32 13.46 -5.99
C PRO A 84 -6.50 12.27 -5.47
N MET A 85 -7.09 11.09 -5.48
CA MET A 85 -6.49 9.86 -4.96
C MET A 85 -6.39 8.78 -6.02
N LEU A 86 -5.32 7.99 -5.95
CA LEU A 86 -5.09 6.80 -6.74
C LEU A 86 -4.81 5.61 -5.81
N GLY A 87 -5.49 4.51 -6.05
CA GLY A 87 -5.24 3.24 -5.36
C GLY A 87 -5.20 2.07 -6.35
N PHE A 88 -4.51 1.01 -5.94
CA PHE A 88 -4.54 -0.29 -6.60
C PHE A 88 -4.93 -1.31 -5.56
N LEU A 89 -6.07 -1.96 -5.76
CA LEU A 89 -6.57 -3.01 -4.87
C LEU A 89 -6.04 -4.34 -5.39
N ASP A 90 -5.29 -5.07 -4.58
CA ASP A 90 -4.65 -6.32 -5.02
C ASP A 90 -5.68 -7.35 -5.52
N SER A 91 -6.89 -7.34 -4.94
CA SER A 91 -8.00 -8.20 -5.36
C SER A 91 -9.35 -7.57 -4.98
N PHE A 92 -10.28 -7.45 -5.92
CA PHE A 92 -11.55 -6.74 -5.75
C PHE A 92 -12.75 -7.56 -6.22
N ASP A 93 -13.84 -7.51 -5.45
CA ASP A 93 -15.17 -7.99 -5.80
C ASP A 93 -16.08 -6.79 -6.08
N PRO A 94 -16.39 -6.48 -7.35
CA PRO A 94 -17.22 -5.32 -7.70
C PRO A 94 -18.69 -5.49 -7.29
N VAL A 95 -19.18 -6.71 -7.13
CA VAL A 95 -20.58 -6.98 -6.75
C VAL A 95 -20.80 -6.66 -5.28
N GLN A 96 -19.87 -7.07 -4.43
CA GLN A 96 -19.97 -6.85 -2.98
C GLN A 96 -19.22 -5.60 -2.50
N ALA A 97 -18.51 -4.91 -3.38
CA ALA A 97 -17.59 -3.81 -3.05
C ALA A 97 -16.62 -4.18 -1.91
N LYS A 98 -16.04 -5.37 -2.02
CA LYS A 98 -15.05 -5.95 -1.11
C LYS A 98 -13.68 -6.01 -1.76
N PHE A 99 -12.63 -5.92 -0.95
CA PHE A 99 -11.28 -6.13 -1.43
C PHE A 99 -10.45 -6.96 -0.45
N LYS A 100 -9.38 -7.55 -0.97
CA LYS A 100 -8.31 -8.14 -0.18
C LYS A 100 -7.02 -7.40 -0.47
N GLU A 101 -6.27 -7.15 0.58
CA GLU A 101 -4.92 -6.61 0.53
C GLU A 101 -3.93 -7.75 0.72
N MET A 102 -2.94 -7.88 -0.17
CA MET A 102 -1.92 -8.92 -0.11
C MET A 102 -0.65 -8.37 0.53
N LYS A 103 -0.08 -9.11 1.45
CA LYS A 103 1.21 -8.76 2.06
C LYS A 103 2.13 -9.96 2.08
N THR A 104 3.32 -9.81 1.53
CA THR A 104 4.41 -10.78 1.67
C THR A 104 5.34 -10.33 2.79
N GLY A 105 5.92 -11.26 3.53
CA GLY A 105 6.91 -10.91 4.53
C GLY A 105 7.24 -12.01 5.52
N ARG A 106 8.40 -11.86 6.18
CA ARG A 106 8.88 -12.80 7.24
C ARG A 106 8.21 -12.54 8.58
N VAL A 107 7.86 -11.26 8.83
CA VAL A 107 7.23 -10.87 10.10
C VAL A 107 5.75 -11.18 10.03
N HIS A 108 5.29 -12.02 10.93
CA HIS A 108 3.88 -12.42 11.04
C HIS A 108 2.95 -11.21 11.22
N TRP A 109 1.84 -11.23 10.51
CA TRP A 109 0.75 -10.32 10.75
C TRP A 109 -0.16 -10.90 11.84
N ASP A 110 -0.58 -10.05 12.74
CA ASP A 110 -1.57 -10.35 13.77
C ASP A 110 -2.77 -9.40 13.69
N ARG A 111 -3.79 -9.66 14.49
CA ARG A 111 -5.00 -8.83 14.51
C ARG A 111 -4.74 -7.38 14.91
N VAL A 112 -3.76 -7.13 15.79
CA VAL A 112 -3.40 -5.78 16.26
C VAL A 112 -2.73 -5.00 15.12
N ARG A 113 -1.80 -5.61 14.42
CA ARG A 113 -1.12 -5.01 13.26
C ARG A 113 -2.10 -4.74 12.12
N VAL A 114 -3.01 -5.68 11.84
CA VAL A 114 -4.08 -5.49 10.84
C VAL A 114 -5.02 -4.36 11.25
N ALA A 115 -5.40 -4.26 12.52
CA ALA A 115 -6.26 -3.19 13.03
C ALA A 115 -5.64 -1.79 12.87
N LYS A 116 -4.31 -1.69 12.95
CA LYS A 116 -3.57 -0.42 12.80
C LYS A 116 -3.22 -0.09 11.34
N HIS A 117 -3.48 -0.99 10.40
CA HIS A 117 -3.08 -0.81 9.01
C HIS A 117 -3.98 0.20 8.28
N GLY A 118 -3.50 1.43 8.13
CA GLY A 118 -4.26 2.57 7.59
C GLY A 118 -4.63 2.44 6.10
N GLN A 119 -3.96 1.59 5.33
CA GLN A 119 -4.30 1.33 3.92
C GLN A 119 -5.71 0.75 3.79
N LEU A 120 -6.14 -0.11 4.72
CA LEU A 120 -7.44 -0.78 4.64
C LEU A 120 -8.62 0.22 4.73
N PRO A 121 -8.71 1.13 5.73
CA PRO A 121 -9.77 2.13 5.75
C PRO A 121 -9.65 3.14 4.59
N LEU A 122 -8.44 3.46 4.12
CA LEU A 122 -8.29 4.33 2.95
C LEU A 122 -8.89 3.68 1.70
N TYR A 123 -8.51 2.44 1.39
CA TYR A 123 -9.05 1.75 0.21
C TYR A 123 -10.56 1.56 0.30
N MET A 124 -11.08 1.32 1.48
CA MET A 124 -12.54 1.28 1.71
C MET A 124 -13.20 2.63 1.42
N SER A 125 -12.54 3.76 1.76
CA SER A 125 -13.02 5.09 1.41
C SER A 125 -12.99 5.33 -0.11
N LEU A 126 -11.93 4.87 -0.80
CA LEU A 126 -11.87 4.94 -2.27
C LEU A 126 -13.03 4.16 -2.92
N ILE A 127 -13.28 2.94 -2.46
CA ILE A 127 -14.38 2.09 -2.93
C ILE A 127 -15.72 2.79 -2.69
N ARG A 128 -15.96 3.32 -1.50
CA ARG A 128 -17.18 4.05 -1.19
C ARG A 128 -17.37 5.25 -2.10
N ALA A 129 -16.33 6.02 -2.35
CA ALA A 129 -16.40 7.18 -3.24
C ALA A 129 -16.67 6.79 -4.70
N LYS A 130 -16.11 5.66 -5.17
CA LYS A 130 -16.27 5.16 -6.54
C LYS A 130 -17.61 4.50 -6.78
N CYS A 131 -18.04 3.62 -5.85
CA CYS A 131 -19.20 2.75 -6.02
C CYS A 131 -20.47 3.31 -5.38
N GLY A 132 -20.39 4.34 -4.52
CA GLY A 132 -21.50 4.85 -3.72
C GLY A 132 -21.81 4.02 -2.47
N PHE A 133 -21.27 2.82 -2.36
CA PHE A 133 -21.42 1.91 -1.22
C PHE A 133 -20.11 1.17 -0.95
N TYR A 134 -20.04 0.45 0.17
CA TYR A 134 -18.90 -0.40 0.53
C TYR A 134 -19.35 -1.52 1.45
N HIS A 135 -18.66 -2.63 1.40
CA HIS A 135 -18.85 -3.70 2.38
C HIS A 135 -18.04 -3.38 3.65
N PRO A 136 -18.63 -3.52 4.87
CA PRO A 136 -17.95 -3.10 6.10
C PRO A 136 -16.75 -3.99 6.50
N TYR A 137 -16.56 -5.13 5.85
CA TYR A 137 -15.44 -6.03 6.10
C TYR A 137 -14.50 -6.08 4.90
N THR A 138 -13.22 -6.08 5.18
CA THR A 138 -12.13 -6.32 4.24
C THR A 138 -11.20 -7.38 4.81
N GLU A 139 -10.31 -7.89 3.98
CA GLU A 139 -9.38 -8.94 4.36
C GLU A 139 -7.95 -8.53 4.01
N LEU A 140 -7.02 -8.84 4.92
CA LEU A 140 -5.59 -8.84 4.64
C LEU A 140 -5.13 -10.29 4.53
N VAL A 141 -4.51 -10.64 3.42
CA VAL A 141 -3.92 -11.95 3.16
C VAL A 141 -2.41 -11.84 3.29
N TRP A 142 -1.85 -12.52 4.27
CA TRP A 142 -0.41 -12.57 4.49
C TRP A 142 0.17 -13.86 3.94
N LEU A 143 1.19 -13.71 3.09
CA LEU A 143 1.96 -14.79 2.53
C LEU A 143 3.34 -14.77 3.21
N GLU A 144 3.63 -15.82 3.96
CA GLU A 144 4.91 -15.94 4.65
C GLU A 144 6.06 -16.12 3.68
N THR A 145 7.13 -15.36 3.92
CA THR A 145 8.39 -15.52 3.19
C THR A 145 9.50 -15.97 4.13
N ALA A 146 10.46 -16.70 3.58
CA ALA A 146 11.72 -17.00 4.24
C ALA A 146 12.89 -16.73 3.29
N ARG A 147 14.10 -16.74 3.82
CA ARG A 147 15.34 -16.72 3.03
C ARG A 147 16.03 -18.07 3.09
N LYS A 148 16.61 -18.49 1.99
CA LYS A 148 17.53 -19.62 1.98
C LYS A 148 18.75 -19.25 2.83
N LYS A 149 19.30 -20.20 3.54
CA LYS A 149 20.57 -20.00 4.23
C LYS A 149 21.68 -19.88 3.19
N SER A 150 22.50 -18.85 3.30
CA SER A 150 23.75 -18.73 2.55
C SER A 150 24.90 -19.24 3.41
N VAL A 151 25.79 -19.99 2.81
CA VAL A 151 27.05 -20.43 3.47
C VAL A 151 28.16 -19.64 2.81
N GLU A 152 28.81 -18.77 3.56
CA GLU A 152 30.00 -18.05 3.15
C GLU A 152 31.20 -18.65 3.86
N VAL A 153 32.26 -19.06 3.12
CA VAL A 153 33.51 -19.57 3.69
C VAL A 153 34.49 -18.40 3.86
N PHE A 154 34.79 -18.04 5.08
CA PHE A 154 35.76 -16.99 5.39
C PHE A 154 36.86 -17.57 6.28
N GLY A 155 38.10 -17.58 5.77
CA GLY A 155 39.26 -18.07 6.52
C GLY A 155 39.16 -19.55 6.99
N GLY A 156 38.44 -20.40 6.25
CA GLY A 156 38.19 -21.79 6.59
C GLY A 156 37.05 -22.04 7.56
N MET A 157 36.33 -21.01 7.98
CA MET A 157 35.09 -21.13 8.76
C MET A 157 33.85 -20.88 7.86
N GLU A 158 32.84 -21.73 8.01
CA GLU A 158 31.55 -21.55 7.38
C GLU A 158 30.70 -20.57 8.20
N LEU A 159 30.38 -19.41 7.59
CA LEU A 159 29.42 -18.43 8.14
C LEU A 159 28.07 -18.68 7.48
N VAL A 160 27.13 -19.19 8.27
CA VAL A 160 25.74 -19.40 7.82
C VAL A 160 24.92 -18.15 8.10
N GLY A 161 24.43 -17.50 7.06
CA GLY A 161 23.63 -16.27 7.15
C GLY A 161 22.30 -16.35 6.40
N ASP A 162 21.36 -15.50 6.78
CA ASP A 162 20.03 -15.34 6.18
C ASP A 162 20.05 -14.36 4.97
N ARG A 163 21.06 -14.48 4.09
CA ARG A 163 21.24 -13.60 2.92
C ARG A 163 20.86 -14.22 1.57
N GLY A 164 20.39 -15.47 1.61
CA GLY A 164 20.02 -16.19 0.39
C GLY A 164 18.73 -15.70 -0.25
N GLU A 165 18.36 -16.35 -1.34
CA GLU A 165 17.15 -16.06 -2.11
C GLU A 165 15.87 -16.09 -1.26
N ILE A 166 14.98 -15.09 -1.45
CA ILE A 166 13.68 -15.05 -0.80
C ILE A 166 12.72 -16.03 -1.51
N TYR A 167 11.94 -16.77 -0.74
CA TYR A 167 10.92 -17.69 -1.25
C TYR A 167 9.65 -17.65 -0.39
N LEU A 168 8.52 -18.10 -0.93
CA LEU A 168 7.29 -18.34 -0.18
C LEU A 168 7.38 -19.67 0.55
N THR A 169 7.05 -19.68 1.85
CA THR A 169 7.02 -20.92 2.65
C THR A 169 5.82 -21.80 2.33
N GLY A 170 4.81 -21.27 1.64
CA GLY A 170 3.51 -21.89 1.42
C GLY A 170 2.47 -21.56 2.49
N LYS A 171 2.90 -20.95 3.61
CA LYS A 171 1.96 -20.51 4.64
C LYS A 171 1.23 -19.24 4.20
N VAL A 172 -0.11 -19.32 4.27
CA VAL A 172 -1.02 -18.20 3.95
C VAL A 172 -2.00 -18.04 5.11
N GLU A 173 -2.14 -16.83 5.61
CA GLU A 173 -3.15 -16.49 6.62
C GLU A 173 -4.01 -15.32 6.17
N THR A 174 -5.31 -15.39 6.47
CA THR A 174 -6.27 -14.34 6.15
C THR A 174 -6.81 -13.72 7.43
N PHE A 175 -6.76 -12.41 7.52
CA PHE A 175 -7.25 -11.62 8.64
C PHE A 175 -8.42 -10.76 8.17
N THR A 176 -9.62 -11.09 8.64
CA THR A 176 -10.81 -10.26 8.39
C THR A 176 -10.83 -9.08 9.34
N ARG A 177 -11.05 -7.87 8.80
CA ARG A 177 -11.19 -6.64 9.56
C ARG A 177 -12.51 -5.95 9.22
N ARG A 178 -13.26 -5.56 10.26
CA ARG A 178 -14.38 -4.64 10.10
C ARG A 178 -13.86 -3.20 10.12
N ILE A 179 -14.30 -2.40 9.15
CA ILE A 179 -14.00 -0.96 9.08
C ILE A 179 -15.27 -0.18 9.46
N ALA A 180 -15.18 0.58 10.53
CA ALA A 180 -16.30 1.39 11.01
C ALA A 180 -16.39 2.73 10.24
N LYS A 181 -17.59 3.32 10.18
CA LYS A 181 -17.81 4.61 9.48
C LYS A 181 -16.95 5.75 10.04
N TRP A 182 -16.63 5.72 11.33
CA TRP A 182 -15.77 6.74 11.93
C TRP A 182 -14.31 6.62 11.48
N GLU A 183 -13.82 5.39 11.23
CA GLU A 183 -12.48 5.17 10.70
C GLU A 183 -12.33 5.73 9.27
N LEU A 184 -13.39 5.59 8.44
CA LEU A 184 -13.40 6.21 7.11
C LEU A 184 -13.32 7.73 7.22
N ARG A 185 -14.12 8.34 8.11
CA ARG A 185 -14.06 9.79 8.31
C ARG A 185 -12.71 10.26 8.85
N LEU A 186 -12.08 9.46 9.70
CA LEU A 186 -10.77 9.78 10.25
C LEU A 186 -9.67 9.74 9.19
N ILE A 187 -9.62 8.67 8.39
CA ILE A 187 -8.61 8.56 7.32
C ILE A 187 -8.81 9.59 6.22
N GLU A 188 -10.05 9.98 5.91
CA GLU A 188 -10.35 11.01 4.92
C GLU A 188 -9.89 12.40 5.38
N LYS A 189 -10.07 12.72 6.67
CA LYS A 189 -9.52 13.94 7.28
C LYS A 189 -7.99 13.92 7.28
N ASP A 190 -7.40 12.78 7.58
CA ASP A 190 -5.95 12.61 7.61
C ASP A 190 -5.35 12.79 6.21
N VAL A 191 -5.97 12.21 5.17
CA VAL A 191 -5.60 12.42 3.77
C VAL A 191 -5.67 13.91 3.39
N ARG A 192 -6.75 14.59 3.76
CA ARG A 192 -6.90 16.03 3.48
C ARG A 192 -5.81 16.85 4.15
N LYS A 193 -5.55 16.60 5.43
CA LYS A 193 -4.47 17.26 6.19
C LYS A 193 -3.10 17.04 5.54
N VAL A 194 -2.78 15.80 5.17
CA VAL A 194 -1.52 15.48 4.47
C VAL A 194 -1.44 16.21 3.13
N ALA A 195 -2.52 16.27 2.36
CA ALA A 195 -2.52 16.97 1.08
C ALA A 195 -2.30 18.48 1.23
N GLU A 196 -2.85 19.10 2.27
CA GLU A 196 -2.63 20.51 2.61
C GLU A 196 -1.18 20.76 3.00
N GLU A 197 -0.64 19.95 3.91
CA GLU A 197 0.78 20.03 4.31
C GLU A 197 1.73 19.86 3.13
N VAL A 198 1.47 18.88 2.26
CA VAL A 198 2.27 18.64 1.04
C VAL A 198 2.17 19.83 0.08
N SER A 199 0.98 20.40 -0.10
CA SER A 199 0.75 21.52 -1.01
C SER A 199 1.50 22.78 -0.55
N GLU A 200 1.49 23.08 0.76
CA GLU A 200 2.21 24.21 1.34
C GLU A 200 3.73 24.02 1.23
N ASP A 201 4.22 22.85 1.59
CA ASP A 201 5.64 22.51 1.55
C ASP A 201 6.18 22.54 0.10
N TYR A 202 5.44 21.98 -0.85
CA TYR A 202 5.83 21.97 -2.26
C TYR A 202 5.84 23.38 -2.87
N ALA A 203 4.87 24.22 -2.51
CA ALA A 203 4.87 25.62 -2.94
C ALA A 203 6.09 26.41 -2.39
N GLY A 204 6.52 26.11 -1.17
CA GLY A 204 7.76 26.64 -0.59
C GLY A 204 9.01 26.17 -1.32
N TRP A 205 9.08 24.86 -1.60
CA TRP A 205 10.18 24.24 -2.33
C TRP A 205 10.35 24.83 -3.74
N LEU A 206 9.25 25.01 -4.47
CA LEU A 206 9.27 25.63 -5.80
C LEU A 206 9.85 27.06 -5.78
N LYS A 207 9.47 27.88 -4.78
CA LYS A 207 10.00 29.25 -4.66
C LYS A 207 11.50 29.29 -4.37
N SER A 208 12.04 28.24 -3.74
CA SER A 208 13.46 28.15 -3.37
C SER A 208 14.35 27.54 -4.45
N ASN A 209 13.76 26.89 -5.47
CA ASN A 209 14.47 26.12 -6.51
C ASN A 209 14.18 26.60 -7.94
N ILE A 210 13.46 27.73 -8.08
CA ILE A 210 13.25 28.48 -9.31
C ILE A 210 13.83 29.88 -9.15
#